data_47fab885a08ce5f58a39c754232ffde7
#
_entry.id   47fab885a08ce5f58a39c754232ffde7
#
_cell.length_a   1.000
_cell.length_b   1.000
_cell.length_c   1.000
_cell.angle_alpha   90.00
_cell.angle_beta   90.00
_cell.angle_gamma   90.00
#
_symmetry.space_group_name_H-M   'P 1'
#
loop_
_entity.id
_entity.type
_entity.pdbx_description
1 polymer ?
#
loop_
_entity_poly.entity_id
_entity_poly.type
_entity_poly.pdbx_seq_one_letter_code
_entity_poly.pdbx_strand_id
1 'polypeptide(L)'
;MRQIIFFVLIASLISSCSSNDIGVDVKKSESHYQLGLEFAQLSLFKNAMDEFDLAIKFNPNNSNIYRKKGLILFGMSRYDEAKTNFEKAISLNPQDTQAYINLGMVNYTTGNRTEALADWEKAIVLKTDDNDGKALNNIGNIYKSGKNINKAIEYYKKAITFEPGNTTFLNNLGDSYRLAGNFEQAESILLKSLDLDSNGMLTQFNLGILYKTQGNIAKAVESFQNSLQVNPHYTEAYYELATTHLKAKNKESAKLSLEKGLQVDPSNAKFKKLYEKVVAS
;
A
#
# COMPACT_ATOMS: atom_id res chain seq x y z
N MET A 1 -42.68 -29.88 -45.32
CA MET A 1 -41.30 -30.27 -44.91
C MET A 1 -40.15 -29.39 -45.46
N ARG A 2 -40.27 -28.70 -46.59
CA ARG A 2 -39.19 -27.84 -47.11
C ARG A 2 -39.05 -26.48 -46.42
N GLN A 3 -40.07 -25.92 -45.81
CA GLN A 3 -39.97 -24.59 -45.15
C GLN A 3 -39.37 -24.63 -43.74
N ILE A 4 -39.47 -25.75 -43.02
CA ILE A 4 -38.89 -25.89 -41.67
C ILE A 4 -37.37 -26.05 -41.72
N ILE A 5 -36.84 -26.65 -42.77
CA ILE A 5 -35.38 -26.82 -42.94
C ILE A 5 -34.68 -25.47 -43.21
N PHE A 6 -35.35 -24.53 -43.90
CA PHE A 6 -34.78 -23.20 -44.20
C PHE A 6 -34.66 -22.30 -42.94
N PHE A 7 -35.63 -22.42 -42.00
CA PHE A 7 -35.56 -21.64 -40.73
C PHE A 7 -34.50 -22.14 -39.77
N VAL A 8 -34.27 -23.46 -39.74
CA VAL A 8 -33.21 -24.04 -38.88
C VAL A 8 -31.81 -23.69 -39.39
N LEU A 9 -31.61 -23.62 -40.71
CA LEU A 9 -30.32 -23.22 -41.33
C LEU A 9 -30.03 -21.73 -41.12
N ILE A 10 -31.02 -20.84 -41.16
CA ILE A 10 -30.83 -19.41 -40.91
C ILE A 10 -30.57 -19.16 -39.42
N ALA A 11 -31.25 -19.88 -38.52
CA ALA A 11 -31.01 -19.75 -37.05
C ALA A 11 -29.58 -20.27 -36.71
N SER A 12 -29.07 -21.31 -37.35
CA SER A 12 -27.69 -21.80 -37.14
C SER A 12 -26.63 -20.86 -37.70
N LEU A 13 -26.91 -20.16 -38.82
CA LEU A 13 -26.00 -19.16 -39.39
C LEU A 13 -25.93 -17.88 -38.56
N ILE A 14 -27.05 -17.41 -37.97
CA ILE A 14 -27.09 -16.25 -37.08
C ILE A 14 -26.39 -16.57 -35.76
N SER A 15 -26.56 -17.79 -35.22
CA SER A 15 -25.86 -18.23 -34.02
C SER A 15 -24.36 -18.39 -34.19
N SER A 16 -23.88 -18.77 -35.38
CA SER A 16 -22.45 -18.93 -35.67
C SER A 16 -21.74 -17.59 -35.93
N CYS A 17 -22.41 -16.58 -36.52
CA CYS A 17 -21.85 -15.24 -36.67
C CYS A 17 -21.69 -14.50 -35.34
N SER A 18 -22.69 -14.58 -34.43
CA SER A 18 -22.64 -13.88 -33.15
C SER A 18 -21.57 -14.44 -32.21
N SER A 19 -21.30 -15.75 -32.26
CA SER A 19 -20.28 -16.37 -31.40
C SER A 19 -18.83 -16.12 -31.88
N ASN A 20 -18.63 -15.93 -33.17
CA ASN A 20 -17.30 -15.63 -33.71
C ASN A 20 -16.88 -14.17 -33.49
N ASP A 21 -17.80 -13.22 -33.57
CA ASP A 21 -17.51 -11.81 -33.33
C ASP A 21 -17.22 -11.54 -31.84
N ILE A 22 -17.98 -12.15 -30.93
CA ILE A 22 -17.74 -12.05 -29.49
C ILE A 22 -16.36 -12.66 -29.14
N GLY A 23 -15.99 -13.80 -29.72
CA GLY A 23 -14.71 -14.44 -29.46
C GLY A 23 -13.51 -13.66 -29.99
N VAL A 24 -13.67 -12.97 -31.11
CA VAL A 24 -12.62 -12.10 -31.67
C VAL A 24 -12.43 -10.85 -30.80
N ASP A 25 -13.49 -10.23 -30.33
CA ASP A 25 -13.42 -9.04 -29.49
C ASP A 25 -12.80 -9.33 -28.13
N VAL A 26 -13.15 -10.45 -27.50
CA VAL A 26 -12.51 -10.87 -26.23
C VAL A 26 -11.01 -11.14 -26.42
N LYS A 27 -10.60 -11.76 -27.53
CA LYS A 27 -9.16 -11.98 -27.80
C LYS A 27 -8.40 -10.67 -28.00
N LYS A 28 -8.96 -9.73 -28.75
CA LYS A 28 -8.36 -8.39 -28.91
C LYS A 28 -8.28 -7.67 -27.58
N SER A 29 -9.35 -7.70 -26.79
CA SER A 29 -9.38 -7.12 -25.46
C SER A 29 -8.27 -7.68 -24.58
N GLU A 30 -8.11 -9.00 -24.56
CA GLU A 30 -7.07 -9.65 -23.77
C GLU A 30 -5.66 -9.27 -24.24
N SER A 31 -5.43 -9.21 -25.56
CA SER A 31 -4.14 -8.77 -26.10
C SER A 31 -3.77 -7.36 -25.67
N HIS A 32 -4.70 -6.40 -25.77
CA HIS A 32 -4.50 -5.03 -25.31
C HIS A 32 -4.33 -4.96 -23.78
N TYR A 33 -5.09 -5.76 -23.02
CA TYR A 33 -4.95 -5.82 -21.58
C TYR A 33 -3.56 -6.29 -21.14
N GLN A 34 -3.03 -7.35 -21.77
CA GLN A 34 -1.68 -7.85 -21.47
C GLN A 34 -0.61 -6.81 -21.83
N LEU A 35 -0.73 -6.16 -23.00
CA LEU A 35 0.19 -5.10 -23.41
C LEU A 35 0.14 -3.91 -22.46
N GLY A 36 -1.05 -3.55 -21.98
CA GLY A 36 -1.24 -2.54 -20.95
C GLY A 36 -0.53 -2.89 -19.64
N LEU A 37 -0.57 -4.16 -19.21
CA LEU A 37 0.15 -4.63 -18.03
C LEU A 37 1.67 -4.54 -18.22
N GLU A 38 2.19 -4.91 -19.41
CA GLU A 38 3.62 -4.80 -19.73
C GLU A 38 4.09 -3.34 -19.69
N PHE A 39 3.36 -2.41 -20.30
CA PHE A 39 3.66 -0.98 -20.20
C PHE A 39 3.62 -0.46 -18.77
N ALA A 40 2.68 -0.94 -17.96
CA ALA A 40 2.60 -0.57 -16.55
C ALA A 40 3.83 -1.02 -15.75
N GLN A 41 4.32 -2.25 -16.00
CA GLN A 41 5.56 -2.76 -15.40
C GLN A 41 6.79 -1.93 -15.77
N LEU A 42 6.83 -1.40 -16.98
CA LEU A 42 7.87 -0.50 -17.46
C LEU A 42 7.69 0.95 -17.01
N SER A 43 6.68 1.25 -16.17
CA SER A 43 6.28 2.58 -15.75
C SER A 43 5.88 3.54 -16.90
N LEU A 44 5.55 2.97 -18.06
CA LEU A 44 5.04 3.71 -19.23
C LEU A 44 3.52 3.91 -19.09
N PHE A 45 3.11 4.66 -18.07
CA PHE A 45 1.71 4.74 -17.64
C PHE A 45 0.77 5.29 -18.70
N LYS A 46 1.21 6.23 -19.54
CA LYS A 46 0.39 6.75 -20.64
C LYS A 46 0.06 5.63 -21.64
N ASN A 47 1.07 4.89 -22.10
CA ASN A 47 0.88 3.77 -23.02
C ASN A 47 -0.02 2.69 -22.38
N ALA A 48 0.19 2.37 -21.10
CA ALA A 48 -0.65 1.42 -20.38
C ALA A 48 -2.13 1.85 -20.37
N MET A 49 -2.40 3.14 -20.16
CA MET A 49 -3.75 3.70 -20.17
C MET A 49 -4.41 3.58 -21.55
N ASP A 50 -3.68 3.95 -22.62
CA ASP A 50 -4.16 3.85 -24.00
C ASP A 50 -4.53 2.39 -24.36
N GLU A 51 -3.70 1.43 -23.94
CA GLU A 51 -3.96 0.00 -24.17
C GLU A 51 -5.14 -0.52 -23.34
N PHE A 52 -5.30 -0.08 -22.08
CA PHE A 52 -6.48 -0.44 -21.30
C PHE A 52 -7.76 0.18 -21.89
N ASP A 53 -7.71 1.38 -22.48
CA ASP A 53 -8.86 1.96 -23.15
C ASP A 53 -9.26 1.19 -24.41
N LEU A 54 -8.28 0.68 -25.15
CA LEU A 54 -8.53 -0.24 -26.27
C LEU A 54 -9.10 -1.58 -25.79
N ALA A 55 -8.57 -2.13 -24.70
CA ALA A 55 -9.09 -3.36 -24.10
C ALA A 55 -10.56 -3.20 -23.65
N ILE A 56 -10.91 -2.07 -23.01
CA ILE A 56 -12.28 -1.72 -22.62
C ILE A 56 -13.20 -1.58 -23.83
N LYS A 57 -12.70 -0.97 -24.92
CA LYS A 57 -13.48 -0.81 -26.16
C LYS A 57 -13.89 -2.18 -26.75
N PHE A 58 -13.02 -3.18 -26.69
CA PHE A 58 -13.31 -4.53 -27.16
C PHE A 58 -14.10 -5.38 -26.18
N ASN A 59 -13.93 -5.17 -24.86
CA ASN A 59 -14.69 -5.86 -23.82
C ASN A 59 -15.01 -4.93 -22.64
N PRO A 60 -16.11 -4.15 -22.72
CA PRO A 60 -16.48 -3.18 -21.69
C PRO A 60 -16.97 -3.81 -20.37
N ASN A 61 -17.15 -5.13 -20.34
CA ASN A 61 -17.66 -5.84 -19.16
C ASN A 61 -16.56 -6.57 -18.36
N ASN A 62 -15.28 -6.40 -18.73
CA ASN A 62 -14.19 -6.99 -17.99
C ASN A 62 -13.77 -6.11 -16.80
N SER A 63 -14.23 -6.47 -15.60
CA SER A 63 -13.95 -5.75 -14.34
C SER A 63 -12.45 -5.59 -14.05
N ASN A 64 -11.63 -6.58 -14.41
CA ASN A 64 -10.20 -6.55 -14.15
C ASN A 64 -9.49 -5.39 -14.86
N ILE A 65 -9.92 -5.02 -16.07
CA ILE A 65 -9.31 -3.92 -16.82
C ILE A 65 -9.53 -2.61 -16.07
N TYR A 66 -10.76 -2.34 -15.63
CA TYR A 66 -11.07 -1.15 -14.84
C TYR A 66 -10.30 -1.11 -13.53
N ARG A 67 -10.20 -2.25 -12.83
CA ARG A 67 -9.43 -2.33 -11.59
C ARG A 67 -7.94 -2.03 -11.83
N LYS A 68 -7.32 -2.57 -12.88
CA LYS A 68 -5.91 -2.29 -13.22
C LYS A 68 -5.70 -0.84 -13.65
N LYS A 69 -6.61 -0.29 -14.47
CA LYS A 69 -6.61 1.13 -14.84
C LYS A 69 -6.72 2.03 -13.61
N GLY A 70 -7.63 1.71 -12.70
CA GLY A 70 -7.78 2.40 -11.42
C GLY A 70 -6.51 2.41 -10.57
N LEU A 71 -5.76 1.31 -10.53
CA LEU A 71 -4.48 1.23 -9.81
C LEU A 71 -3.42 2.18 -10.38
N ILE A 72 -3.31 2.27 -11.70
CA ILE A 72 -2.38 3.21 -12.35
C ILE A 72 -2.78 4.64 -12.03
N LEU A 73 -4.05 4.97 -12.16
CA LEU A 73 -4.58 6.30 -11.85
C LEU A 73 -4.32 6.68 -10.38
N PHE A 74 -4.49 5.74 -9.45
CA PHE A 74 -4.14 5.94 -8.04
C PHE A 74 -2.64 6.25 -7.87
N GLY A 75 -1.77 5.48 -8.52
CA GLY A 75 -0.32 5.72 -8.51
C GLY A 75 0.09 7.07 -9.11
N MET A 76 -0.71 7.60 -10.06
CA MET A 76 -0.55 8.94 -10.64
C MET A 76 -1.23 10.03 -9.80
N SER A 77 -1.75 9.73 -8.63
CA SER A 77 -2.52 10.65 -7.76
C SER A 77 -3.80 11.20 -8.40
N ARG A 78 -4.33 10.56 -9.46
CA ARG A 78 -5.59 10.90 -10.11
C ARG A 78 -6.75 10.19 -9.39
N TYR A 79 -7.01 10.60 -8.15
CA TYR A 79 -7.85 9.85 -7.20
C TYR A 79 -9.31 9.75 -7.64
N ASP A 80 -9.91 10.80 -8.20
CA ASP A 80 -11.32 10.79 -8.64
C ASP A 80 -11.54 9.81 -9.79
N GLU A 81 -10.60 9.75 -10.72
CA GLU A 81 -10.67 8.83 -11.84
C GLU A 81 -10.37 7.38 -11.39
N ALA A 82 -9.45 7.19 -10.45
CA ALA A 82 -9.21 5.89 -9.82
C ALA A 82 -10.47 5.37 -9.14
N LYS A 83 -11.15 6.22 -8.35
CA LYS A 83 -12.42 5.92 -7.69
C LYS A 83 -13.47 5.45 -8.70
N THR A 84 -13.71 6.23 -9.76
CA THR A 84 -14.66 5.89 -10.82
C THR A 84 -14.37 4.53 -11.45
N ASN A 85 -13.10 4.21 -11.69
CA ASN A 85 -12.71 2.93 -12.27
C ASN A 85 -12.89 1.76 -11.29
N PHE A 86 -12.60 1.93 -10.00
CA PHE A 86 -12.86 0.89 -8.99
C PHE A 86 -14.35 0.67 -8.78
N GLU A 87 -15.16 1.72 -8.73
CA GLU A 87 -16.63 1.61 -8.67
C GLU A 87 -17.19 0.88 -9.90
N LYS A 88 -16.65 1.15 -11.09
CA LYS A 88 -17.03 0.43 -12.30
C LYS A 88 -16.62 -1.05 -12.22
N ALA A 89 -15.43 -1.37 -11.73
CA ALA A 89 -15.01 -2.75 -11.51
C ALA A 89 -15.96 -3.49 -10.56
N ILE A 90 -16.33 -2.87 -9.43
CA ILE A 90 -17.28 -3.40 -8.46
C ILE A 90 -18.66 -3.59 -9.08
N SER A 91 -19.14 -2.63 -9.89
CA SER A 91 -20.46 -2.75 -10.56
C SER A 91 -20.52 -3.94 -11.51
N LEU A 92 -19.39 -4.28 -12.14
CA LEU A 92 -19.27 -5.43 -13.06
C LEU A 92 -19.03 -6.74 -12.31
N ASN A 93 -18.30 -6.71 -11.22
CA ASN A 93 -18.04 -7.85 -10.34
C ASN A 93 -18.16 -7.46 -8.87
N PRO A 94 -19.37 -7.55 -8.27
CA PRO A 94 -19.60 -7.24 -6.86
C PRO A 94 -18.86 -8.14 -5.86
N GLN A 95 -18.20 -9.18 -6.32
CA GLN A 95 -17.38 -10.09 -5.50
C GLN A 95 -15.87 -9.78 -5.60
N ASP A 96 -15.47 -8.73 -6.34
CA ASP A 96 -14.05 -8.34 -6.46
C ASP A 96 -13.55 -7.68 -5.17
N THR A 97 -13.10 -8.51 -4.22
CA THR A 97 -12.50 -8.09 -2.94
C THR A 97 -11.39 -7.07 -3.13
N GLN A 98 -10.55 -7.27 -4.15
CA GLN A 98 -9.43 -6.38 -4.43
C GLN A 98 -9.88 -4.99 -4.90
N ALA A 99 -11.01 -4.91 -5.62
CA ALA A 99 -11.57 -3.62 -6.03
C ALA A 99 -12.07 -2.82 -4.81
N TYR A 100 -12.73 -3.47 -3.85
CA TYR A 100 -13.11 -2.83 -2.58
C TYR A 100 -11.90 -2.38 -1.76
N ILE A 101 -10.83 -3.21 -1.67
CA ILE A 101 -9.60 -2.82 -0.97
C ILE A 101 -9.01 -1.57 -1.60
N ASN A 102 -8.93 -1.51 -2.93
CA ASN A 102 -8.38 -0.38 -3.66
C ASN A 102 -9.27 0.87 -3.56
N LEU A 103 -10.60 0.71 -3.59
CA LEU A 103 -11.54 1.82 -3.38
C LEU A 103 -11.38 2.41 -1.98
N GLY A 104 -11.28 1.56 -0.96
CA GLY A 104 -11.00 1.97 0.40
C GLY A 104 -9.66 2.73 0.53
N MET A 105 -8.62 2.32 -0.22
CA MET A 105 -7.35 3.06 -0.28
C MET A 105 -7.53 4.47 -0.87
N VAL A 106 -8.30 4.62 -1.95
CA VAL A 106 -8.64 5.94 -2.52
C VAL A 106 -9.36 6.79 -1.48
N ASN A 107 -10.44 6.25 -0.89
CA ASN A 107 -11.24 6.97 0.10
C ASN A 107 -10.41 7.37 1.32
N TYR A 108 -9.51 6.51 1.80
CA TYR A 108 -8.59 6.84 2.90
C TYR A 108 -7.63 7.99 2.53
N THR A 109 -7.03 7.92 1.34
CA THR A 109 -6.06 8.92 0.85
C THR A 109 -6.70 10.29 0.64
N THR A 110 -7.96 10.32 0.21
CA THR A 110 -8.75 11.55 0.02
C THR A 110 -9.42 12.04 1.31
N GLY A 111 -9.20 11.37 2.45
CA GLY A 111 -9.71 11.79 3.77
C GLY A 111 -11.09 11.22 4.13
N ASN A 112 -11.72 10.47 3.25
CA ASN A 112 -13.05 9.85 3.44
C ASN A 112 -12.93 8.56 4.26
N ARG A 113 -12.61 8.70 5.55
CA ARG A 113 -12.27 7.56 6.42
C ARG A 113 -13.43 6.61 6.69
N THR A 114 -14.65 7.12 6.73
CA THR A 114 -15.86 6.32 6.98
C THR A 114 -16.14 5.40 5.79
N GLU A 115 -16.05 5.94 4.59
CA GLU A 115 -16.21 5.19 3.34
C GLU A 115 -15.09 4.16 3.19
N ALA A 116 -13.85 4.53 3.47
CA ALA A 116 -12.72 3.60 3.45
C ALA A 116 -12.93 2.41 4.39
N LEU A 117 -13.42 2.65 5.61
CA LEU A 117 -13.73 1.59 6.57
C LEU A 117 -14.83 0.67 6.02
N ALA A 118 -15.92 1.22 5.48
CA ALA A 118 -17.02 0.46 4.91
C ALA A 118 -16.55 -0.42 3.72
N ASP A 119 -15.72 0.12 2.84
CA ASP A 119 -15.16 -0.62 1.70
C ASP A 119 -14.30 -1.81 2.17
N TRP A 120 -13.42 -1.61 3.15
CA TRP A 120 -12.57 -2.68 3.67
C TRP A 120 -13.36 -3.71 4.49
N GLU A 121 -14.36 -3.29 5.27
CA GLU A 121 -15.28 -4.22 5.94
C GLU A 121 -16.05 -5.07 4.92
N LYS A 122 -16.46 -4.47 3.80
CA LYS A 122 -17.11 -5.20 2.71
C LYS A 122 -16.16 -6.22 2.08
N ALA A 123 -14.89 -5.84 1.85
CA ALA A 123 -13.88 -6.78 1.36
C ALA A 123 -13.74 -8.00 2.28
N ILE A 124 -13.66 -7.80 3.60
CA ILE A 124 -13.53 -8.89 4.59
C ILE A 124 -14.76 -9.81 4.59
N VAL A 125 -15.97 -9.24 4.46
CA VAL A 125 -17.22 -10.03 4.46
C VAL A 125 -17.31 -10.93 3.23
N LEU A 126 -16.77 -10.50 2.08
CA LEU A 126 -16.82 -11.26 0.83
C LEU A 126 -15.97 -12.55 0.88
N LYS A 127 -14.88 -12.59 1.67
CA LYS A 127 -14.02 -13.76 1.91
C LYS A 127 -13.66 -14.55 0.65
N THR A 128 -13.36 -13.85 -0.45
CA THR A 128 -13.11 -14.51 -1.74
C THR A 128 -11.65 -14.89 -1.97
N ASP A 129 -10.71 -14.29 -1.21
CA ASP A 129 -9.26 -14.46 -1.42
C ASP A 129 -8.44 -14.18 -0.15
N ASP A 130 -7.14 -14.47 -0.21
CA ASP A 130 -6.14 -14.22 0.85
C ASP A 130 -5.83 -12.73 1.12
N ASN A 131 -6.62 -11.80 0.56
CA ASN A 131 -6.40 -10.36 0.71
C ASN A 131 -6.99 -9.74 1.99
N ASP A 132 -7.66 -10.53 2.80
CA ASP A 132 -8.25 -10.09 4.07
C ASP A 132 -7.20 -9.45 5.00
N GLY A 133 -5.96 -9.94 4.97
CA GLY A 133 -4.85 -9.39 5.74
C GLY A 133 -4.58 -7.92 5.44
N LYS A 134 -4.62 -7.51 4.18
CA LYS A 134 -4.40 -6.12 3.76
C LYS A 134 -5.54 -5.20 4.20
N ALA A 135 -6.79 -5.64 4.02
CA ALA A 135 -7.96 -4.88 4.48
C ALA A 135 -7.91 -4.69 6.00
N LEU A 136 -7.64 -5.75 6.76
CA LEU A 136 -7.50 -5.71 8.21
C LEU A 136 -6.36 -4.78 8.66
N ASN A 137 -5.21 -4.83 7.99
CA ASN A 137 -4.10 -3.91 8.27
C ASN A 137 -4.50 -2.45 8.02
N ASN A 138 -5.22 -2.17 6.95
CA ASN A 138 -5.67 -0.82 6.62
C ASN A 138 -6.70 -0.29 7.63
N ILE A 139 -7.61 -1.14 8.09
CA ILE A 139 -8.52 -0.82 9.19
C ILE A 139 -7.73 -0.51 10.47
N GLY A 140 -6.71 -1.31 10.77
CA GLY A 140 -5.77 -1.05 11.86
C GLY A 140 -5.13 0.34 11.77
N ASN A 141 -4.72 0.77 10.57
CA ASN A 141 -4.17 2.11 10.32
C ASN A 141 -5.18 3.23 10.62
N ILE A 142 -6.47 3.04 10.29
CA ILE A 142 -7.53 4.00 10.67
C ILE A 142 -7.62 4.13 12.19
N TYR A 143 -7.69 3.01 12.91
CA TYR A 143 -7.79 3.05 14.37
C TYR A 143 -6.52 3.62 15.00
N LYS A 144 -5.33 3.33 14.48
CA LYS A 144 -4.07 3.91 14.95
C LYS A 144 -4.05 5.43 14.77
N SER A 145 -4.43 5.93 13.59
CA SER A 145 -4.50 7.37 13.32
C SER A 145 -5.57 8.09 14.16
N GLY A 146 -6.66 7.41 14.48
CA GLY A 146 -7.71 7.84 15.40
C GLY A 146 -7.35 7.69 16.88
N LYS A 147 -6.09 7.32 17.21
CA LYS A 147 -5.58 7.09 18.57
C LYS A 147 -6.28 5.95 19.34
N ASN A 148 -7.03 5.09 18.65
CA ASN A 148 -7.59 3.88 19.26
C ASN A 148 -6.61 2.72 19.10
N ILE A 149 -5.51 2.79 19.86
CA ILE A 149 -4.37 1.88 19.72
C ILE A 149 -4.75 0.42 20.02
N ASN A 150 -5.64 0.18 20.97
CA ASN A 150 -6.07 -1.18 21.31
C ASN A 150 -6.81 -1.86 20.15
N LYS A 151 -7.72 -1.12 19.47
CA LYS A 151 -8.37 -1.63 18.27
C LYS A 151 -7.37 -1.84 17.11
N ALA A 152 -6.41 -0.92 16.94
CA ALA A 152 -5.37 -1.07 15.95
C ALA A 152 -4.58 -2.39 16.17
N ILE A 153 -4.16 -2.67 17.40
CA ILE A 153 -3.48 -3.92 17.77
C ILE A 153 -4.34 -5.14 17.43
N GLU A 154 -5.64 -5.10 17.74
CA GLU A 154 -6.55 -6.20 17.43
C GLU A 154 -6.59 -6.50 15.92
N TYR A 155 -6.75 -5.46 15.09
CA TYR A 155 -6.83 -5.59 13.64
C TYR A 155 -5.48 -6.03 13.02
N TYR A 156 -4.35 -5.50 13.49
CA TYR A 156 -3.04 -5.98 13.01
C TYR A 156 -2.76 -7.43 13.40
N LYS A 157 -3.17 -7.87 14.58
CA LYS A 157 -3.10 -9.29 14.96
C LYS A 157 -3.91 -10.16 14.02
N LYS A 158 -5.14 -9.76 13.69
CA LYS A 158 -5.96 -10.46 12.69
C LYS A 158 -5.27 -10.48 11.32
N ALA A 159 -4.69 -9.35 10.86
CA ALA A 159 -3.98 -9.30 9.58
C ALA A 159 -2.82 -10.33 9.52
N ILE A 160 -2.06 -10.46 10.59
CA ILE A 160 -0.92 -11.39 10.70
C ILE A 160 -1.38 -12.85 10.65
N THR A 161 -2.62 -13.20 11.01
CA THR A 161 -3.12 -14.57 10.87
C THR A 161 -3.25 -15.00 9.41
N PHE A 162 -3.46 -14.07 8.49
CA PHE A 162 -3.52 -14.33 7.04
C PHE A 162 -2.12 -14.36 6.41
N GLU A 163 -1.25 -13.44 6.81
CA GLU A 163 0.12 -13.33 6.28
C GLU A 163 1.14 -13.22 7.43
N PRO A 164 1.51 -14.35 8.08
CA PRO A 164 2.38 -14.32 9.27
C PRO A 164 3.79 -13.77 9.01
N GLY A 165 4.24 -13.80 7.75
CA GLY A 165 5.53 -13.29 7.30
C GLY A 165 5.50 -11.86 6.76
N ASN A 166 4.36 -11.17 6.77
CA ASN A 166 4.28 -9.82 6.26
C ASN A 166 4.92 -8.82 7.23
N THR A 167 6.12 -8.35 6.88
CA THR A 167 6.90 -7.42 7.71
C THR A 167 6.20 -6.09 7.93
N THR A 168 5.36 -5.63 6.98
CA THR A 168 4.56 -4.40 7.14
C THR A 168 3.54 -4.56 8.27
N PHE A 169 2.85 -5.69 8.35
CA PHE A 169 1.87 -5.95 9.42
C PHE A 169 2.57 -6.08 10.78
N LEU A 170 3.72 -6.79 10.82
CA LEU A 170 4.53 -6.91 12.02
C LEU A 170 5.05 -5.55 12.49
N ASN A 171 5.54 -4.70 11.59
CA ASN A 171 6.00 -3.36 11.92
C ASN A 171 4.87 -2.48 12.46
N ASN A 172 3.69 -2.53 11.87
CA ASN A 172 2.53 -1.78 12.35
C ASN A 172 2.06 -2.25 13.73
N LEU A 173 2.09 -3.58 13.98
CA LEU A 173 1.79 -4.15 15.30
C LEU A 173 2.83 -3.74 16.33
N GLY A 174 4.13 -3.83 15.99
CA GLY A 174 5.22 -3.44 16.88
C GLY A 174 5.16 -1.97 17.28
N ASP A 175 4.93 -1.07 16.32
CA ASP A 175 4.73 0.35 16.60
C ASP A 175 3.49 0.61 17.47
N SER A 176 2.40 -0.12 17.23
CA SER A 176 1.18 0.00 18.05
C SER A 176 1.38 -0.51 19.47
N TYR A 177 2.13 -1.59 19.69
CA TYR A 177 2.52 -2.02 21.01
C TYR A 177 3.39 -0.99 21.74
N ARG A 178 4.35 -0.36 21.03
CA ARG A 178 5.15 0.74 21.57
C ARG A 178 4.26 1.91 22.01
N LEU A 179 3.28 2.30 21.18
CA LEU A 179 2.33 3.38 21.49
C LEU A 179 1.43 3.03 22.69
N ALA A 180 1.14 1.76 22.89
CA ALA A 180 0.39 1.26 24.05
C ALA A 180 1.25 1.11 25.33
N GLY A 181 2.58 1.34 25.24
CA GLY A 181 3.51 1.11 26.34
C GLY A 181 3.92 -0.36 26.57
N ASN A 182 3.49 -1.25 25.70
CA ASN A 182 3.79 -2.69 25.76
C ASN A 182 5.14 -2.96 25.08
N PHE A 183 6.24 -2.52 25.70
CA PHE A 183 7.56 -2.47 25.06
C PHE A 183 8.16 -3.86 24.79
N GLU A 184 7.93 -4.83 25.65
CA GLU A 184 8.41 -6.20 25.47
C GLU A 184 7.78 -6.85 24.23
N GLN A 185 6.45 -6.70 24.09
CA GLN A 185 5.73 -7.19 22.91
C GLN A 185 6.17 -6.47 21.64
N ALA A 186 6.40 -5.14 21.72
CA ALA A 186 6.90 -4.36 20.61
C ALA A 186 8.26 -4.87 20.14
N GLU A 187 9.22 -5.08 21.05
CA GLU A 187 10.55 -5.59 20.74
C GLU A 187 10.46 -7.00 20.10
N SER A 188 9.72 -7.91 20.72
CA SER A 188 9.54 -9.27 20.22
C SER A 188 9.00 -9.33 18.79
N ILE A 189 7.96 -8.53 18.48
CA ILE A 189 7.35 -8.49 17.14
C ILE A 189 8.27 -7.84 16.11
N LEU A 190 8.98 -6.78 16.48
CA LEU A 190 9.93 -6.12 15.58
C LEU A 190 11.16 -7.00 15.30
N LEU A 191 11.67 -7.74 16.30
CA LEU A 191 12.74 -8.71 16.08
C LEU A 191 12.28 -9.85 15.18
N LYS A 192 11.05 -10.37 15.36
CA LYS A 192 10.48 -11.34 14.42
C LYS A 192 10.41 -10.79 12.99
N SER A 193 10.07 -9.50 12.81
CA SER A 193 10.10 -8.85 11.49
C SER A 193 11.51 -8.80 10.91
N LEU A 194 12.52 -8.57 11.75
CA LEU A 194 13.92 -8.50 11.33
C LEU A 194 14.49 -9.88 10.99
N ASP A 195 14.05 -10.93 11.67
CA ASP A 195 14.41 -12.33 11.34
C ASP A 195 13.89 -12.73 9.95
N LEU A 196 12.75 -12.17 9.52
CA LEU A 196 12.17 -12.41 8.19
C LEU A 196 12.82 -11.57 7.09
N ASP A 197 13.24 -10.35 7.42
CA ASP A 197 13.95 -9.42 6.54
C ASP A 197 15.06 -8.73 7.33
N SER A 198 16.26 -9.30 7.28
CA SER A 198 17.45 -8.79 7.98
C SER A 198 17.86 -7.37 7.53
N ASN A 199 17.46 -6.98 6.31
CA ASN A 199 17.68 -5.63 5.76
C ASN A 199 16.44 -4.72 5.89
N GLY A 200 15.51 -5.07 6.77
CA GLY A 200 14.28 -4.33 6.99
C GLY A 200 14.53 -2.91 7.53
N MET A 201 14.71 -1.94 6.64
CA MET A 201 14.98 -0.53 6.98
C MET A 201 13.96 0.03 7.97
N LEU A 202 12.66 -0.17 7.72
CA LEU A 202 11.59 0.32 8.59
C LEU A 202 11.55 -0.42 9.93
N THR A 203 11.90 -1.70 9.94
CA THR A 203 11.99 -2.48 11.18
C THR A 203 13.10 -1.96 12.08
N GLN A 204 14.28 -1.69 11.52
CA GLN A 204 15.40 -1.08 12.24
C GLN A 204 15.03 0.33 12.76
N PHE A 205 14.36 1.14 11.94
CA PHE A 205 13.87 2.44 12.36
C PHE A 205 12.89 2.33 13.54
N ASN A 206 11.90 1.43 13.47
CA ASN A 206 10.92 1.21 14.54
C ASN A 206 11.57 0.69 15.84
N LEU A 207 12.58 -0.17 15.74
CA LEU A 207 13.39 -0.59 16.90
C LEU A 207 14.13 0.62 17.49
N GLY A 208 14.71 1.48 16.65
CA GLY A 208 15.35 2.71 17.11
C GLY A 208 14.38 3.61 17.90
N ILE A 209 13.15 3.80 17.40
CA ILE A 209 12.11 4.57 18.09
C ILE A 209 11.71 3.90 19.41
N LEU A 210 11.58 2.57 19.42
CA LEU A 210 11.26 1.80 20.63
C LEU A 210 12.33 2.00 21.70
N TYR A 211 13.60 1.76 21.39
CA TYR A 211 14.71 1.88 22.33
C TYR A 211 14.90 3.33 22.81
N LYS A 212 14.72 4.30 21.92
CA LYS A 212 14.71 5.73 22.30
C LYS A 212 13.60 6.05 23.31
N THR A 213 12.40 5.46 23.12
CA THR A 213 11.26 5.62 24.05
C THR A 213 11.58 5.02 25.41
N GLN A 214 12.23 3.86 25.46
CA GLN A 214 12.68 3.19 26.67
C GLN A 214 13.90 3.90 27.34
N GLY A 215 14.54 4.86 26.65
CA GLY A 215 15.75 5.54 27.15
C GLY A 215 17.04 4.75 26.90
N ASN A 216 16.97 3.63 26.16
CA ASN A 216 18.17 2.88 25.77
C ASN A 216 18.83 3.54 24.56
N ILE A 217 19.64 4.56 24.86
CA ILE A 217 20.27 5.41 23.85
C ILE A 217 21.21 4.61 22.92
N ALA A 218 21.98 3.68 23.47
CA ALA A 218 22.94 2.90 22.69
C ALA A 218 22.24 2.05 21.62
N LYS A 219 21.26 1.24 21.99
CA LYS A 219 20.47 0.44 21.05
C LYS A 219 19.69 1.32 20.05
N ALA A 220 19.19 2.49 20.49
CA ALA A 220 18.49 3.41 19.60
C ALA A 220 19.41 3.95 18.49
N VAL A 221 20.60 4.39 18.85
CA VAL A 221 21.62 4.89 17.90
C VAL A 221 22.00 3.79 16.90
N GLU A 222 22.31 2.59 17.38
CA GLU A 222 22.63 1.42 16.55
C GLU A 222 21.53 1.13 15.55
N SER A 223 20.28 1.04 16.01
CA SER A 223 19.13 0.73 15.14
C SER A 223 18.89 1.80 14.07
N PHE A 224 19.01 3.09 14.41
CA PHE A 224 18.91 4.16 13.40
C PHE A 224 20.07 4.12 12.40
N GLN A 225 21.28 3.82 12.84
CA GLN A 225 22.44 3.64 11.95
C GLN A 225 22.23 2.47 11.00
N ASN A 226 21.74 1.32 11.49
CA ASN A 226 21.41 0.17 10.66
C ASN A 226 20.32 0.52 9.62
N SER A 227 19.28 1.26 10.01
CA SER A 227 18.26 1.77 9.07
C SER A 227 18.89 2.64 7.97
N LEU A 228 19.82 3.53 8.32
CA LEU A 228 20.53 4.41 7.39
C LEU A 228 21.58 3.66 6.53
N GLN A 229 22.12 2.55 7.01
CA GLN A 229 22.99 1.70 6.22
C GLN A 229 22.22 1.03 5.07
N VAL A 230 20.97 0.64 5.31
CA VAL A 230 20.07 0.08 4.27
C VAL A 230 19.61 1.17 3.31
N ASN A 231 19.17 2.32 3.83
CA ASN A 231 18.75 3.45 3.00
C ASN A 231 19.36 4.78 3.51
N PRO A 232 20.48 5.21 2.91
CA PRO A 232 21.15 6.47 3.26
C PRO A 232 20.31 7.74 2.97
N HIS A 233 19.21 7.62 2.23
CA HIS A 233 18.32 8.74 1.91
C HIS A 233 17.11 8.84 2.84
N TYR A 234 17.02 8.00 3.88
CA TYR A 234 15.90 8.03 4.82
C TYR A 234 16.05 9.17 5.83
N THR A 235 15.55 10.34 5.49
CA THR A 235 15.72 11.58 6.27
C THR A 235 15.20 11.50 7.69
N GLU A 236 14.07 10.82 7.93
CA GLU A 236 13.48 10.64 9.25
C GLU A 236 14.45 9.98 10.24
N ALA A 237 15.25 9.01 9.77
CA ALA A 237 16.21 8.33 10.63
C ALA A 237 17.36 9.27 11.06
N TYR A 238 17.83 10.17 10.21
CA TYR A 238 18.82 11.20 10.61
C TYR A 238 18.24 12.13 11.68
N TYR A 239 16.98 12.54 11.55
CA TYR A 239 16.35 13.40 12.55
C TYR A 239 16.22 12.69 13.90
N GLU A 240 15.76 11.45 13.90
CA GLU A 240 15.62 10.65 15.11
C GLU A 240 16.97 10.34 15.75
N LEU A 241 17.99 10.07 14.94
CA LEU A 241 19.38 9.88 15.40
C LEU A 241 19.92 11.17 16.06
N ALA A 242 19.74 12.32 15.42
CA ALA A 242 20.15 13.62 15.98
C ALA A 242 19.47 13.91 17.31
N THR A 243 18.15 13.74 17.38
CA THR A 243 17.40 13.96 18.61
C THR A 243 17.74 12.94 19.72
N THR A 244 18.16 11.73 19.33
CA THR A 244 18.70 10.72 20.26
C THR A 244 20.04 11.14 20.84
N HIS A 245 20.96 11.66 20.01
CA HIS A 245 22.23 12.20 20.45
C HIS A 245 22.06 13.43 21.37
N LEU A 246 21.08 14.30 21.08
CA LEU A 246 20.76 15.42 21.97
C LEU A 246 20.27 14.95 23.34
N LYS A 247 19.46 13.90 23.38
CA LYS A 247 19.01 13.26 24.62
C LYS A 247 20.19 12.72 25.45
N ALA A 248 21.24 12.26 24.76
CA ALA A 248 22.50 11.84 25.36
C ALA A 248 23.46 13.01 25.67
N LYS A 249 23.07 14.24 25.46
CA LYS A 249 23.91 15.44 25.58
C LYS A 249 25.14 15.44 24.65
N ASN A 250 25.14 14.66 23.58
CA ASN A 250 26.17 14.59 22.57
C ASN A 250 25.83 15.53 21.40
N LYS A 251 26.17 16.81 21.54
CA LYS A 251 25.88 17.84 20.55
C LYS A 251 26.62 17.64 19.22
N GLU A 252 27.84 17.18 19.26
CA GLU A 252 28.66 16.98 18.05
C GLU A 252 28.05 15.91 17.16
N SER A 253 27.69 14.74 17.72
CA SER A 253 27.04 13.68 16.94
C SER A 253 25.65 14.10 16.45
N ALA A 254 24.92 14.91 17.22
CA ALA A 254 23.63 15.44 16.79
C ALA A 254 23.79 16.40 15.61
N LYS A 255 24.76 17.32 15.67
CA LYS A 255 25.11 18.24 14.57
C LYS A 255 25.44 17.47 13.30
N LEU A 256 26.34 16.49 13.39
CA LEU A 256 26.76 15.66 12.25
C LEU A 256 25.57 14.92 11.63
N SER A 257 24.65 14.39 12.44
CA SER A 257 23.44 13.72 11.94
C SER A 257 22.52 14.68 11.20
N LEU A 258 22.35 15.91 11.69
CA LEU A 258 21.57 16.96 11.04
C LEU A 258 22.19 17.41 9.73
N GLU A 259 23.51 17.59 9.69
CA GLU A 259 24.25 17.94 8.47
C GLU A 259 24.05 16.88 7.37
N LYS A 260 24.17 15.60 7.72
CA LYS A 260 23.89 14.50 6.78
C LYS A 260 22.44 14.51 6.29
N GLY A 261 21.48 14.73 7.17
CA GLY A 261 20.06 14.85 6.79
C GLY A 261 19.82 16.05 5.87
N LEU A 262 20.49 17.19 6.09
CA LEU A 262 20.41 18.36 5.21
C LEU A 262 21.14 18.17 3.86
N GLN A 263 22.13 17.29 3.78
CA GLN A 263 22.72 16.89 2.50
C GLN A 263 21.73 16.09 1.65
N VAL A 264 20.88 15.28 2.29
CA VAL A 264 19.83 14.50 1.60
C VAL A 264 18.65 15.40 1.21
N ASP A 265 18.18 16.26 2.12
CA ASP A 265 17.09 17.21 1.89
C ASP A 265 17.48 18.62 2.38
N PRO A 266 18.14 19.41 1.51
CA PRO A 266 18.58 20.76 1.86
C PRO A 266 17.42 21.74 2.15
N SER A 267 16.20 21.41 1.75
CA SER A 267 15.01 22.27 1.92
C SER A 267 14.28 22.05 3.25
N ASN A 268 14.61 20.98 3.99
CA ASN A 268 13.88 20.53 5.16
C ASN A 268 13.92 21.55 6.32
N ALA A 269 12.84 22.27 6.49
CA ALA A 269 12.71 23.30 7.51
C ALA A 269 12.86 22.76 8.95
N LYS A 270 12.43 21.51 9.21
CA LYS A 270 12.52 20.86 10.53
C LYS A 270 14.00 20.62 10.90
N PHE A 271 14.82 20.17 9.95
CA PHE A 271 16.26 19.98 10.16
C PHE A 271 16.97 21.31 10.36
N LYS A 272 16.71 22.32 9.50
CA LYS A 272 17.32 23.65 9.63
C LYS A 272 17.08 24.25 11.01
N LYS A 273 15.82 24.26 11.45
CA LYS A 273 15.45 24.80 12.75
C LYS A 273 16.16 24.08 13.90
N LEU A 274 16.29 22.75 13.84
CA LEU A 274 16.97 22.00 14.89
C LEU A 274 18.49 22.22 14.83
N TYR A 275 19.07 22.28 13.62
CA TYR A 275 20.50 22.55 13.42
C TYR A 275 20.91 23.91 13.99
N GLU A 276 20.18 24.97 13.63
CA GLU A 276 20.41 26.32 14.16
C GLU A 276 20.38 26.35 15.71
N LYS A 277 19.41 25.66 16.30
CA LYS A 277 19.32 25.55 17.75
C LYS A 277 20.53 24.83 18.37
N VAL A 278 21.02 23.77 17.72
CA VAL A 278 22.16 22.97 18.22
C VAL A 278 23.48 23.76 18.10
N VAL A 279 23.65 24.54 17.02
CA VAL A 279 24.87 25.34 16.80
C VAL A 279 24.92 26.58 17.71
N ALA A 280 23.73 27.16 18.03
CA ALA A 280 23.66 28.37 18.89
C ALA A 280 23.75 28.08 20.40
N SER A 281 23.68 26.82 20.83
CA SER A 281 23.67 26.40 22.24
C SER A 281 24.98 25.80 22.67
#